data_cc3527e2d9e0f0c232d9aa3fe6b394e7
#
_entry.id   cc3527e2d9e0f0c232d9aa3fe6b394e7
#
_cell.length_a   1.000
_cell.length_b   1.000
_cell.length_c   1.000
_cell.angle_alpha   90.00
_cell.angle_beta   90.00
_cell.angle_gamma   90.00
#
_symmetry.space_group_name_H-M   'P 1'
#
loop_
_entity.id
_entity.type
_entity.pdbx_description
1 polymer ?
#
loop_
_entity_poly.entity_id
_entity_poly.type
_entity_poly.pdbx_seq_one_letter_code
_entity_poly.pdbx_strand_id
1 'polypeptide(L)'
;LGYNLEVMWECEWKRKVRVDADIGRFVRVFEEVWYPKWAPLSTELQVLDAVRDGSFFGLVRCDVQVPPELEDRFSEMSPLFGHAKLGEEHMSAHMRSFVVSSGMSVSAHKSLVGANRAEGMLLHSELLRWYLEKGLIASNVTRTFRYKKKAIFEQFVVQATESRRQGDSDPSLALHANMAKLSVNSVYGKTITNKENHKNVKYSQDPESVSALIASDRFVSLEELGDGLCEVVNHKRSLAMNVPVVVGFSILQLAKLRMLQFYYDCIDRFVDRKDFQYVEMDTDSAYMALSAPLESVLKPGTERAFWEQYSLWFPRRACEAHGSSFIECMLAREPWV
;
A
#
# COMPACT_ATOMS: atom_id res chain seq x y z
N LEU A 1 29.20 -20.60 -7.75
CA LEU A 1 27.78 -20.59 -8.06
C LEU A 1 27.60 -19.69 -9.26
N GLY A 2 27.50 -20.29 -10.48
CA GLY A 2 27.44 -19.56 -11.74
C GLY A 2 26.04 -19.01 -12.02
N TYR A 3 25.71 -17.86 -11.46
CA TYR A 3 24.57 -17.09 -11.91
C TYR A 3 25.03 -16.12 -12.99
N ASN A 4 24.59 -16.31 -14.23
CA ASN A 4 24.69 -15.29 -15.27
C ASN A 4 23.69 -14.20 -14.95
N LEU A 5 24.19 -13.07 -14.46
CA LEU A 5 23.40 -11.85 -14.30
C LEU A 5 23.25 -11.23 -15.69
N GLU A 6 22.16 -11.47 -16.38
CA GLU A 6 21.83 -10.74 -17.61
C GLU A 6 21.32 -9.35 -17.25
N VAL A 7 22.15 -8.33 -17.42
CA VAL A 7 21.72 -6.94 -17.38
C VAL A 7 21.01 -6.63 -18.69
N MET A 8 19.68 -6.48 -18.61
CA MET A 8 18.88 -6.18 -19.80
C MET A 8 18.63 -4.68 -19.90
N TRP A 9 19.16 -4.04 -20.92
CA TRP A 9 18.93 -2.64 -21.22
C TRP A 9 17.51 -2.39 -21.77
N GLU A 10 16.95 -1.20 -21.61
CA GLU A 10 15.60 -0.84 -22.06
C GLU A 10 15.36 -1.12 -23.57
N CYS A 11 16.39 -0.96 -24.39
CA CYS A 11 16.33 -1.28 -25.83
C CYS A 11 16.25 -2.78 -26.09
N GLU A 12 16.92 -3.62 -25.30
CA GLU A 12 16.85 -5.08 -25.38
C GLU A 12 15.50 -5.60 -24.86
N TRP A 13 14.98 -5.02 -23.78
CA TRP A 13 13.63 -5.28 -23.31
C TRP A 13 12.58 -5.00 -24.37
N LYS A 14 12.62 -3.82 -25.01
CA LYS A 14 11.72 -3.47 -26.12
C LYS A 14 11.85 -4.42 -27.30
N ARG A 15 13.06 -4.95 -27.57
CA ARG A 15 13.28 -5.95 -28.60
C ARG A 15 12.69 -7.30 -28.20
N LYS A 16 12.93 -7.79 -26.96
CA LYS A 16 12.36 -9.04 -26.45
C LYS A 16 10.83 -9.03 -26.45
N VAL A 17 10.20 -7.94 -26.03
CA VAL A 17 8.73 -7.75 -26.09
C VAL A 17 8.17 -7.90 -27.52
N ARG A 18 8.94 -7.49 -28.53
CA ARG A 18 8.53 -7.62 -29.95
C ARG A 18 8.72 -9.02 -30.50
N VAL A 19 9.69 -9.77 -30.02
CA VAL A 19 10.13 -11.06 -30.60
C VAL A 19 9.60 -12.24 -29.78
N ASP A 20 9.48 -12.09 -28.46
CA ASP A 20 8.98 -13.13 -27.57
C ASP A 20 7.46 -13.05 -27.47
N ALA A 21 6.78 -14.09 -27.99
CA ALA A 21 5.33 -14.15 -28.02
C ALA A 21 4.69 -14.20 -26.63
N ASP A 22 5.38 -14.75 -25.63
CA ASP A 22 4.86 -14.85 -24.25
C ASP A 22 5.04 -13.52 -23.51
N ILE A 23 6.17 -12.87 -23.69
CA ILE A 23 6.39 -11.50 -23.18
C ILE A 23 5.44 -10.52 -23.90
N GLY A 24 5.28 -10.64 -25.20
CA GLY A 24 4.34 -9.81 -25.98
C GLY A 24 2.88 -10.06 -25.59
N ARG A 25 2.52 -11.31 -25.21
CA ARG A 25 1.20 -11.64 -24.68
C ARG A 25 1.00 -11.07 -23.27
N PHE A 26 2.01 -11.15 -22.42
CA PHE A 26 1.99 -10.53 -21.09
C PHE A 26 1.79 -9.02 -21.18
N VAL A 27 2.52 -8.32 -22.04
CA VAL A 27 2.39 -6.86 -22.24
C VAL A 27 1.01 -6.52 -22.80
N ARG A 28 0.45 -7.29 -23.77
CA ARG A 28 -0.90 -7.08 -24.30
C ARG A 28 -1.99 -7.32 -23.28
N VAL A 29 -1.89 -8.39 -22.47
CA VAL A 29 -2.82 -8.63 -21.35
C VAL A 29 -2.78 -7.47 -20.36
N PHE A 30 -1.61 -6.90 -20.17
CA PHE A 30 -1.40 -5.71 -19.37
C PHE A 30 -2.07 -4.49 -19.98
N GLU A 31 -1.96 -4.26 -21.28
CA GLU A 31 -2.63 -3.19 -22.00
C GLU A 31 -4.16 -3.35 -22.03
N GLU A 32 -4.69 -4.57 -22.23
CA GLU A 32 -6.13 -4.86 -22.20
C GLU A 32 -6.77 -4.65 -20.82
N VAL A 33 -6.02 -4.85 -19.75
CA VAL A 33 -6.45 -4.58 -18.37
C VAL A 33 -6.38 -3.08 -18.04
N TRP A 34 -5.55 -2.31 -18.77
CA TRP A 34 -5.15 -0.96 -18.42
C TRP A 34 -5.96 0.16 -19.03
N TYR A 35 -6.67 -0.06 -20.13
CA TYR A 35 -7.54 0.97 -20.70
C TYR A 35 -8.96 0.80 -20.18
N PRO A 36 -9.38 1.64 -19.21
CA PRO A 36 -10.75 1.59 -18.72
C PRO A 36 -11.69 1.92 -19.88
N LYS A 37 -12.58 1.02 -20.23
CA LYS A 37 -13.72 1.39 -21.06
C LYS A 37 -14.59 2.30 -20.20
N TRP A 38 -14.76 3.54 -20.64
CA TRP A 38 -15.71 4.47 -20.05
C TRP A 38 -17.08 3.83 -20.11
N ALA A 39 -17.61 3.38 -18.98
CA ALA A 39 -19.00 3.03 -18.89
C ALA A 39 -19.80 4.33 -18.70
N PRO A 40 -20.94 4.49 -19.38
CA PRO A 40 -21.83 5.59 -19.08
C PRO A 40 -22.14 5.57 -17.58
N LEU A 41 -22.14 6.75 -16.94
CA LEU A 41 -22.46 6.91 -15.53
C LEU A 41 -23.86 6.31 -15.29
N SER A 42 -23.88 5.17 -14.63
CA SER A 42 -25.04 4.71 -13.91
C SER A 42 -25.41 5.75 -12.85
N THR A 43 -26.66 5.80 -12.42
CA THR A 43 -27.01 6.68 -11.29
C THR A 43 -26.11 6.36 -10.10
N GLU A 44 -25.84 7.36 -9.25
CA GLU A 44 -25.02 7.19 -8.03
C GLU A 44 -25.45 5.95 -7.23
N LEU A 45 -26.75 5.78 -7.03
CA LEU A 45 -27.34 4.67 -6.29
C LEU A 45 -27.01 3.32 -6.94
N GLN A 46 -27.10 3.20 -8.26
CA GLN A 46 -26.78 1.97 -8.99
C GLN A 46 -25.30 1.60 -8.86
N VAL A 47 -24.39 2.59 -8.83
CA VAL A 47 -22.96 2.33 -8.62
C VAL A 47 -22.70 1.84 -7.21
N LEU A 48 -23.26 2.49 -6.20
CA LEU A 48 -23.06 2.09 -4.81
C LEU A 48 -23.69 0.72 -4.50
N ASP A 49 -24.85 0.41 -5.09
CA ASP A 49 -25.45 -0.92 -4.96
C ASP A 49 -24.61 -2.00 -5.65
N ALA A 50 -24.08 -1.73 -6.84
CA ALA A 50 -23.16 -2.65 -7.52
C ALA A 50 -21.81 -2.83 -6.80
N VAL A 51 -21.39 -1.83 -6.02
CA VAL A 51 -20.23 -1.97 -5.12
C VAL A 51 -20.59 -2.85 -3.91
N ARG A 52 -21.76 -2.66 -3.30
CA ARG A 52 -22.24 -3.47 -2.16
C ARG A 52 -22.39 -4.94 -2.51
N ASP A 53 -23.01 -5.25 -3.64
CA ASP A 53 -23.23 -6.63 -4.08
C ASP A 53 -21.99 -7.28 -4.73
N GLY A 54 -20.90 -6.50 -4.94
CA GLY A 54 -19.63 -6.99 -5.51
C GLY A 54 -19.65 -7.14 -7.02
N SER A 55 -20.70 -6.73 -7.72
CA SER A 55 -20.79 -6.80 -9.19
C SER A 55 -19.99 -5.70 -9.89
N PHE A 56 -19.58 -4.65 -9.17
CA PHE A 56 -18.68 -3.62 -9.65
C PHE A 56 -17.25 -3.88 -9.16
N PHE A 57 -16.32 -4.04 -10.08
CA PHE A 57 -14.89 -4.10 -9.79
C PHE A 57 -14.15 -2.99 -10.51
N GLY A 58 -13.49 -2.10 -9.75
CA GLY A 58 -12.82 -0.94 -10.33
C GLY A 58 -12.57 0.17 -9.33
N LEU A 59 -12.49 1.40 -9.83
CA LEU A 59 -12.32 2.61 -9.01
C LEU A 59 -13.58 3.47 -9.05
N VAL A 60 -13.89 4.07 -7.92
CA VAL A 60 -15.01 5.00 -7.74
C VAL A 60 -14.48 6.29 -7.12
N ARG A 61 -14.81 7.43 -7.71
CA ARG A 61 -14.53 8.74 -7.10
C ARG A 61 -15.81 9.26 -6.47
N CYS A 62 -15.77 9.42 -5.15
CA CYS A 62 -16.93 9.84 -4.36
C CYS A 62 -16.48 10.60 -3.11
N ASP A 63 -17.45 11.19 -2.41
CA ASP A 63 -17.26 11.69 -1.06
C ASP A 63 -17.56 10.58 -0.07
N VAL A 64 -16.81 10.53 1.03
CA VAL A 64 -17.01 9.55 2.12
C VAL A 64 -17.04 10.26 3.45
N GLN A 65 -17.96 9.84 4.32
CA GLN A 65 -18.14 10.39 5.66
C GLN A 65 -18.30 9.26 6.68
N VAL A 66 -17.63 9.42 7.82
CA VAL A 66 -17.89 8.65 9.04
C VAL A 66 -19.10 9.31 9.74
N PRO A 67 -20.21 8.59 9.98
CA PRO A 67 -21.33 9.12 10.75
C PRO A 67 -20.91 9.47 12.19
N PRO A 68 -21.52 10.50 12.81
CA PRO A 68 -21.14 10.94 14.16
C PRO A 68 -21.18 9.82 15.22
N GLU A 69 -22.11 8.88 15.10
CA GLU A 69 -22.25 7.75 16.00
C GLU A 69 -21.13 6.70 15.88
N LEU A 70 -20.32 6.77 14.81
CA LEU A 70 -19.20 5.87 14.57
C LEU A 70 -17.83 6.56 14.74
N GLU A 71 -17.78 7.86 15.00
CA GLU A 71 -16.52 8.62 15.09
C GLU A 71 -15.60 8.07 16.18
N ASP A 72 -16.15 7.75 17.35
CA ASP A 72 -15.38 7.18 18.47
C ASP A 72 -14.76 5.84 18.08
N ARG A 73 -15.54 4.98 17.42
CA ARG A 73 -15.08 3.68 16.94
C ARG A 73 -13.90 3.78 15.97
N PHE A 74 -13.91 4.79 15.09
CA PHE A 74 -12.90 4.97 14.06
C PHE A 74 -11.78 5.95 14.46
N SER A 75 -11.71 6.36 15.72
CA SER A 75 -10.77 7.37 16.19
C SER A 75 -9.32 6.88 16.22
N GLU A 76 -9.07 5.62 16.61
CA GLU A 76 -7.70 5.09 16.73
C GLU A 76 -7.13 4.64 15.39
N MET A 77 -7.88 3.91 14.59
CA MET A 77 -7.50 3.46 13.25
C MET A 77 -8.41 4.10 12.21
N SER A 78 -8.13 5.36 11.88
CA SER A 78 -8.99 6.13 10.99
C SER A 78 -9.08 5.52 9.57
N PRO A 79 -10.28 5.29 9.04
CA PRO A 79 -10.46 4.84 7.66
C PRO A 79 -10.19 5.94 6.64
N LEU A 80 -10.32 7.21 7.04
CA LEU A 80 -10.14 8.37 6.19
C LEU A 80 -8.98 9.23 6.69
N PHE A 81 -8.24 9.83 5.77
CA PHE A 81 -7.15 10.74 6.07
C PHE A 81 -7.28 12.03 5.27
N GLY A 82 -6.91 13.12 5.89
CA GLY A 82 -6.87 14.44 5.29
C GLY A 82 -5.62 15.20 5.67
N HIS A 83 -5.31 16.24 4.93
CA HIS A 83 -4.22 17.14 5.31
C HIS A 83 -4.76 18.28 6.16
N ALA A 84 -4.21 18.45 7.37
CA ALA A 84 -4.47 19.59 8.23
C ALA A 84 -3.17 20.33 8.56
N LYS A 85 -3.26 21.64 8.78
CA LYS A 85 -2.16 22.43 9.31
C LYS A 85 -2.21 22.32 10.84
N LEU A 86 -1.25 21.62 11.41
CA LEU A 86 -1.16 21.42 12.85
C LEU A 86 -0.17 22.41 13.46
N GLY A 87 -0.57 23.06 14.54
CA GLY A 87 0.25 23.95 15.33
C GLY A 87 0.08 23.67 16.83
N GLU A 88 0.60 24.54 17.67
CA GLU A 88 0.58 24.41 19.13
C GLU A 88 -0.85 24.29 19.70
N GLU A 89 -1.82 24.94 19.06
CA GLU A 89 -3.24 24.92 19.41
C GLU A 89 -3.87 23.52 19.38
N HIS A 90 -3.30 22.61 18.57
CA HIS A 90 -3.77 21.22 18.41
C HIS A 90 -3.12 20.25 19.40
N MET A 91 -2.17 20.73 20.22
CA MET A 91 -1.47 19.89 21.18
C MET A 91 -2.28 19.68 22.44
N SER A 92 -2.19 18.48 23.01
CA SER A 92 -2.66 18.20 24.36
C SER A 92 -1.86 19.00 25.40
N ALA A 93 -2.41 19.16 26.60
CA ALA A 93 -1.69 19.82 27.70
C ALA A 93 -0.36 19.13 28.02
N HIS A 94 -0.34 17.78 27.95
CA HIS A 94 0.87 16.98 28.18
C HIS A 94 1.93 17.25 27.09
N MET A 95 1.57 17.26 25.84
CA MET A 95 2.50 17.56 24.73
C MET A 95 3.07 18.96 24.83
N ARG A 96 2.25 19.97 25.18
CA ARG A 96 2.71 21.36 25.41
C ARG A 96 3.73 21.42 26.55
N SER A 97 3.45 20.78 27.69
CA SER A 97 4.40 20.70 28.81
C SER A 97 5.72 20.08 28.39
N PHE A 98 5.69 19.01 27.63
CA PHE A 98 6.89 18.33 27.13
C PHE A 98 7.70 19.23 26.20
N VAL A 99 7.07 19.89 25.23
CA VAL A 99 7.72 20.85 24.32
C VAL A 99 8.41 21.96 25.08
N VAL A 100 7.71 22.58 26.06
CA VAL A 100 8.27 23.63 26.90
C VAL A 100 9.45 23.13 27.71
N SER A 101 9.33 21.99 28.38
CA SER A 101 10.40 21.40 29.19
C SER A 101 11.63 21.00 28.37
N SER A 102 11.43 20.62 27.11
CA SER A 102 12.50 20.19 26.20
C SER A 102 13.15 21.37 25.43
N GLY A 103 12.67 22.60 25.62
CA GLY A 103 13.18 23.78 24.90
C GLY A 103 12.95 23.73 23.38
N MET A 104 12.02 22.90 22.92
CA MET A 104 11.68 22.79 21.50
C MET A 104 10.72 23.91 21.09
N SER A 105 10.84 24.36 19.84
CA SER A 105 9.87 25.26 19.21
C SER A 105 8.94 24.50 18.30
N VAL A 106 7.66 24.86 18.29
CA VAL A 106 6.65 24.29 17.40
C VAL A 106 6.32 25.28 16.31
N SER A 107 6.57 24.89 15.06
CA SER A 107 6.08 25.63 13.90
C SER A 107 4.88 24.88 13.30
N ALA A 108 3.84 25.63 12.92
CA ALA A 108 2.68 25.02 12.27
C ALA A 108 3.09 24.43 10.92
N HIS A 109 2.84 23.14 10.73
CA HIS A 109 3.18 22.39 9.50
C HIS A 109 1.98 21.58 9.00
N LYS A 110 1.99 21.28 7.69
CA LYS A 110 0.95 20.46 7.06
C LYS A 110 1.24 19.00 7.34
N SER A 111 0.33 18.33 8.04
CA SER A 111 0.42 16.90 8.38
C SER A 111 -0.75 16.12 7.81
N LEU A 112 -0.54 14.81 7.61
CA LEU A 112 -1.61 13.87 7.31
C LEU A 112 -2.23 13.42 8.64
N VAL A 113 -3.53 13.58 8.78
CA VAL A 113 -4.28 13.26 10.01
C VAL A 113 -5.51 12.43 9.69
N GLY A 114 -6.01 11.69 10.68
CA GLY A 114 -7.32 11.06 10.60
C GLY A 114 -8.42 12.10 10.34
N ALA A 115 -9.40 11.72 9.55
CA ALA A 115 -10.51 12.60 9.18
C ALA A 115 -11.84 11.84 9.21
N ASN A 116 -12.93 12.56 9.56
CA ASN A 116 -14.28 12.00 9.54
C ASN A 116 -14.98 12.24 8.19
N ARG A 117 -14.39 13.04 7.31
CA ARG A 117 -14.93 13.33 5.97
C ARG A 117 -13.79 13.48 4.96
N ALA A 118 -14.00 12.93 3.76
CA ALA A 118 -13.12 13.13 2.62
C ALA A 118 -13.95 13.36 1.36
N GLU A 119 -13.62 14.41 0.60
CA GLU A 119 -14.33 14.80 -0.61
C GLU A 119 -13.56 14.41 -1.86
N GLY A 120 -14.29 13.94 -2.89
CA GLY A 120 -13.71 13.57 -4.18
C GLY A 120 -12.65 12.47 -4.10
N MET A 121 -12.75 11.58 -3.12
CA MET A 121 -11.78 10.52 -2.89
C MET A 121 -11.88 9.44 -3.96
N LEU A 122 -10.75 9.04 -4.53
CA LEU A 122 -10.70 7.90 -5.44
C LEU A 122 -10.46 6.62 -4.63
N LEU A 123 -11.36 5.65 -4.73
CA LEU A 123 -11.33 4.42 -3.96
C LEU A 123 -11.43 3.19 -4.85
N HIS A 124 -10.72 2.13 -4.47
CA HIS A 124 -10.96 0.80 -5.04
C HIS A 124 -12.29 0.24 -4.51
N SER A 125 -13.08 -0.41 -5.37
CA SER A 125 -14.42 -0.90 -5.02
C SER A 125 -14.44 -1.83 -3.80
N GLU A 126 -13.41 -2.67 -3.61
CA GLU A 126 -13.33 -3.55 -2.45
C GLU A 126 -13.17 -2.76 -1.13
N LEU A 127 -12.36 -1.67 -1.14
CA LEU A 127 -12.23 -0.80 0.03
C LEU A 127 -13.51 -0.02 0.29
N LEU A 128 -14.13 0.52 -0.78
CA LEU A 128 -15.40 1.23 -0.66
C LEU A 128 -16.51 0.31 -0.15
N ARG A 129 -16.58 -0.95 -0.61
CA ARG A 129 -17.52 -1.94 -0.11
C ARG A 129 -17.37 -2.14 1.40
N TRP A 130 -16.14 -2.34 1.87
CA TRP A 130 -15.87 -2.47 3.30
C TRP A 130 -16.29 -1.22 4.08
N TYR A 131 -16.07 -0.01 3.55
CA TYR A 131 -16.56 1.22 4.18
C TYR A 131 -18.07 1.21 4.34
N LEU A 132 -18.79 0.85 3.27
CA LEU A 132 -20.25 0.77 3.29
C LEU A 132 -20.78 -0.30 4.25
N GLU A 133 -20.12 -1.47 4.31
CA GLU A 133 -20.43 -2.55 5.26
C GLU A 133 -20.19 -2.13 6.72
N LYS A 134 -19.22 -1.25 6.96
CA LYS A 134 -18.92 -0.71 8.30
C LYS A 134 -19.76 0.51 8.67
N GLY A 135 -20.68 0.94 7.81
CA GLY A 135 -21.62 2.01 8.08
C GLY A 135 -21.14 3.40 7.66
N LEU A 136 -20.00 3.52 6.98
CA LEU A 136 -19.61 4.80 6.39
C LEU A 136 -20.59 5.18 5.26
N ILE A 137 -20.80 6.47 5.08
CA ILE A 137 -21.69 7.02 4.05
C ILE A 137 -20.87 7.46 2.86
N ALA A 138 -21.19 6.93 1.68
CA ALA A 138 -20.63 7.41 0.42
C ALA A 138 -21.70 8.20 -0.35
N SER A 139 -21.28 9.30 -0.97
CA SER A 139 -22.15 10.20 -1.74
C SER A 139 -21.36 10.90 -2.85
N ASN A 140 -22.06 11.65 -3.71
CA ASN A 140 -21.44 12.45 -4.78
C ASN A 140 -20.50 11.63 -5.67
N VAL A 141 -20.99 10.51 -6.21
CA VAL A 141 -20.20 9.69 -7.15
C VAL A 141 -20.00 10.46 -8.46
N THR A 142 -18.77 10.92 -8.70
CA THR A 142 -18.46 11.79 -9.83
C THR A 142 -17.81 11.06 -11.00
N ARG A 143 -17.04 9.98 -10.73
CA ARG A 143 -16.36 9.19 -11.77
C ARG A 143 -16.24 7.73 -11.37
N THR A 144 -16.31 6.85 -12.36
CA THR A 144 -16.12 5.41 -12.17
C THR A 144 -15.19 4.86 -13.26
N PHE A 145 -14.34 3.90 -12.88
CA PHE A 145 -13.47 3.17 -13.81
C PHE A 145 -13.67 1.69 -13.55
N ARG A 146 -14.24 0.97 -14.49
CA ARG A 146 -14.52 -0.47 -14.36
C ARG A 146 -13.42 -1.30 -15.01
N TYR A 147 -12.95 -2.34 -14.30
CA TYR A 147 -11.93 -3.27 -14.77
C TYR A 147 -12.45 -4.70 -14.78
N LYS A 148 -11.74 -5.57 -15.51
CA LYS A 148 -11.88 -7.02 -15.36
C LYS A 148 -10.96 -7.49 -14.24
N LYS A 149 -11.48 -8.27 -13.30
CA LYS A 149 -10.70 -8.90 -12.24
C LYS A 149 -9.82 -10.01 -12.82
N LYS A 150 -8.51 -9.94 -12.58
CA LYS A 150 -7.55 -10.96 -13.00
C LYS A 150 -6.35 -10.97 -12.05
N ALA A 151 -5.91 -12.15 -11.63
CA ALA A 151 -4.73 -12.35 -10.78
C ALA A 151 -3.45 -12.37 -11.64
N ILE A 152 -3.03 -11.21 -12.16
CA ILE A 152 -1.93 -11.07 -13.12
C ILE A 152 -0.54 -11.37 -12.54
N PHE A 153 -0.36 -11.23 -11.23
CA PHE A 153 0.91 -11.46 -10.52
C PHE A 153 0.93 -12.72 -9.68
N GLU A 154 -0.12 -13.57 -9.75
CA GLU A 154 -0.29 -14.70 -8.86
C GLU A 154 0.94 -15.63 -8.83
N GLN A 155 1.39 -16.12 -9.99
CA GLN A 155 2.54 -17.01 -10.07
C GLN A 155 3.83 -16.36 -9.55
N PHE A 156 4.07 -15.09 -9.90
CA PHE A 156 5.23 -14.36 -9.46
C PHE A 156 5.24 -14.17 -7.93
N VAL A 157 4.09 -13.79 -7.35
CA VAL A 157 3.96 -13.59 -5.90
C VAL A 157 4.08 -14.90 -5.16
N VAL A 158 3.48 -15.99 -5.66
CA VAL A 158 3.59 -17.32 -5.05
C VAL A 158 5.04 -17.80 -5.01
N GLN A 159 5.79 -17.68 -6.12
CA GLN A 159 7.20 -18.05 -6.16
C GLN A 159 8.06 -17.21 -5.21
N ALA A 160 7.85 -15.90 -5.19
CA ALA A 160 8.58 -15.02 -4.30
C ALA A 160 8.28 -15.27 -2.82
N THR A 161 7.01 -15.57 -2.49
CA THR A 161 6.60 -15.93 -1.12
C THR A 161 7.23 -17.25 -0.69
N GLU A 162 7.28 -18.24 -1.57
CA GLU A 162 7.92 -19.52 -1.28
C GLU A 162 9.44 -19.35 -1.05
N SER A 163 10.13 -18.58 -1.90
CA SER A 163 11.55 -18.27 -1.71
C SER A 163 11.81 -17.56 -0.36
N ARG A 164 10.88 -16.69 0.07
CA ARG A 164 10.95 -16.06 1.40
C ARG A 164 10.85 -17.07 2.52
N ARG A 165 9.86 -17.98 2.48
CA ARG A 165 9.66 -19.02 3.50
C ARG A 165 10.84 -19.95 3.62
N GLN A 166 11.45 -20.32 2.50
CA GLN A 166 12.65 -21.15 2.49
C GLN A 166 13.83 -20.43 3.16
N GLY A 167 14.04 -19.14 2.87
CA GLY A 167 15.10 -18.37 3.52
C GLY A 167 14.83 -18.06 5.00
N ASP A 168 13.58 -18.01 5.42
CA ASP A 168 13.23 -17.88 6.85
C ASP A 168 13.52 -19.19 7.62
N SER A 169 13.47 -20.34 6.92
CA SER A 169 13.74 -21.67 7.50
C SER A 169 15.21 -22.08 7.42
N ASP A 170 15.93 -21.61 6.39
CA ASP A 170 17.34 -21.96 6.13
C ASP A 170 18.18 -20.68 5.94
N PRO A 171 19.03 -20.32 6.89
CA PRO A 171 19.90 -19.13 6.79
C PRO A 171 20.81 -19.12 5.54
N SER A 172 21.15 -20.28 4.98
CA SER A 172 21.96 -20.35 3.75
C SER A 172 21.22 -19.79 2.53
N LEU A 173 19.90 -19.72 2.58
CA LEU A 173 19.01 -19.18 1.54
C LEU A 173 18.58 -17.72 1.80
N ALA A 174 19.09 -17.08 2.85
CA ALA A 174 18.71 -15.71 3.23
C ALA A 174 18.89 -14.69 2.09
N LEU A 175 19.95 -14.84 1.28
CA LEU A 175 20.18 -13.98 0.12
C LEU A 175 19.05 -14.12 -0.92
N HIS A 176 18.62 -15.35 -1.21
CA HIS A 176 17.51 -15.60 -2.15
C HIS A 176 16.20 -15.01 -1.63
N ALA A 177 15.93 -15.15 -0.33
CA ALA A 177 14.77 -14.57 0.31
C ALA A 177 14.74 -13.04 0.22
N ASN A 178 15.90 -12.40 0.44
CA ASN A 178 16.04 -10.95 0.33
C ASN A 178 15.89 -10.47 -1.12
N MET A 179 16.46 -11.19 -2.08
CA MET A 179 16.29 -10.89 -3.51
C MET A 179 14.83 -11.04 -3.95
N ALA A 180 14.12 -12.06 -3.47
CA ALA A 180 12.70 -12.24 -3.75
C ALA A 180 11.87 -11.06 -3.20
N LYS A 181 12.13 -10.63 -1.95
CA LYS A 181 11.49 -9.44 -1.35
C LYS A 181 11.77 -8.18 -2.18
N LEU A 182 13.04 -7.95 -2.54
CA LEU A 182 13.43 -6.80 -3.35
C LEU A 182 12.74 -6.80 -4.71
N SER A 183 12.63 -7.97 -5.35
CA SER A 183 11.97 -8.12 -6.66
C SER A 183 10.50 -7.74 -6.60
N VAL A 184 9.74 -8.24 -5.60
CA VAL A 184 8.32 -7.90 -5.43
C VAL A 184 8.15 -6.40 -5.18
N ASN A 185 8.96 -5.83 -4.27
CA ASN A 185 8.88 -4.41 -3.96
C ASN A 185 9.26 -3.53 -5.16
N SER A 186 10.24 -3.95 -5.96
CA SER A 186 10.65 -3.23 -7.16
C SER A 186 9.59 -3.25 -8.26
N VAL A 187 8.92 -4.38 -8.47
CA VAL A 187 7.80 -4.47 -9.43
C VAL A 187 6.67 -3.55 -9.01
N TYR A 188 6.26 -3.61 -7.75
CA TYR A 188 5.26 -2.72 -7.20
C TYR A 188 5.69 -1.24 -7.29
N GLY A 189 6.89 -0.90 -6.80
CA GLY A 189 7.42 0.47 -6.84
C GLY A 189 7.50 1.04 -8.26
N LYS A 190 7.82 0.19 -9.26
CA LYS A 190 7.83 0.60 -10.67
C LYS A 190 6.45 1.02 -11.17
N THR A 191 5.38 0.41 -10.68
CA THR A 191 4.01 0.75 -11.11
C THR A 191 3.58 2.15 -10.67
N ILE A 192 4.12 2.66 -9.56
CA ILE A 192 3.80 3.99 -8.99
C ILE A 192 4.92 5.02 -9.16
N THR A 193 5.91 4.72 -10.02
CA THR A 193 7.02 5.65 -10.27
C THR A 193 6.52 6.99 -10.79
N ASN A 194 6.84 8.08 -10.08
CA ASN A 194 6.61 9.42 -10.60
C ASN A 194 7.65 9.75 -11.67
N LYS A 195 7.23 9.73 -12.93
CA LYS A 195 8.11 10.00 -14.07
C LYS A 195 8.49 11.48 -14.23
N GLU A 196 7.78 12.40 -13.61
CA GLU A 196 8.13 13.82 -13.57
C GLU A 196 9.47 14.04 -12.86
N ASN A 197 9.79 13.17 -11.89
CA ASN A 197 11.08 13.21 -11.19
C ASN A 197 12.26 12.74 -12.05
N HIS A 198 12.01 12.10 -13.20
CA HIS A 198 13.06 11.67 -14.10
C HIS A 198 13.67 12.85 -14.84
N LYS A 199 14.93 13.11 -14.60
CA LYS A 199 15.70 14.18 -15.21
C LYS A 199 16.45 13.67 -16.45
N ASN A 200 16.87 14.61 -17.28
CA ASN A 200 17.82 14.41 -18.36
C ASN A 200 19.17 14.95 -17.89
N VAL A 201 20.09 14.05 -17.60
CA VAL A 201 21.44 14.41 -17.15
C VAL A 201 22.38 14.31 -18.34
N LYS A 202 23.16 15.34 -18.57
CA LYS A 202 24.22 15.38 -19.59
C LYS A 202 25.54 15.81 -18.98
N TYR A 203 26.59 15.17 -19.42
CA TYR A 203 27.95 15.52 -19.07
C TYR A 203 28.63 16.17 -20.28
N SER A 204 29.30 17.29 -20.09
CA SER A 204 30.01 18.01 -21.16
C SER A 204 31.20 18.79 -20.59
N GLN A 205 32.29 18.82 -21.36
CA GLN A 205 33.44 19.71 -21.13
C GLN A 205 33.42 20.90 -22.11
N ASP A 206 32.53 20.89 -23.09
CA ASP A 206 32.42 21.95 -24.08
C ASP A 206 31.59 23.13 -23.54
N PRO A 207 32.19 24.35 -23.40
CA PRO A 207 31.51 25.52 -22.84
C PRO A 207 30.27 25.94 -23.63
N GLU A 208 30.26 25.78 -24.95
CA GLU A 208 29.11 26.15 -25.79
C GLU A 208 27.92 25.22 -25.54
N SER A 209 28.18 23.91 -25.48
CA SER A 209 27.18 22.90 -25.12
C SER A 209 26.62 23.11 -23.71
N VAL A 210 27.49 23.41 -22.72
CA VAL A 210 27.07 23.69 -21.35
C VAL A 210 26.19 24.93 -21.31
N SER A 211 26.61 26.01 -21.98
CA SER A 211 25.84 27.26 -22.05
C SER A 211 24.46 27.05 -22.70
N ALA A 212 24.39 26.28 -23.78
CA ALA A 212 23.12 25.97 -24.45
C ALA A 212 22.17 25.12 -23.56
N LEU A 213 22.72 24.22 -22.75
CA LEU A 213 21.95 23.40 -21.80
C LEU A 213 21.42 24.22 -20.62
N ILE A 214 22.21 25.16 -20.11
CA ILE A 214 21.83 26.08 -19.02
C ILE A 214 20.77 27.07 -19.50
N ALA A 215 20.89 27.58 -20.72
CA ALA A 215 19.93 28.50 -21.31
C ALA A 215 18.54 27.90 -21.58
N SER A 216 18.38 26.59 -21.39
CA SER A 216 17.10 25.90 -21.56
C SER A 216 16.10 26.26 -20.44
N ASP A 217 14.84 26.50 -20.80
CA ASP A 217 13.70 26.65 -19.89
C ASP A 217 13.49 25.44 -18.96
N ARG A 218 14.15 24.31 -19.28
CA ARG A 218 14.10 23.06 -18.51
C ARG A 218 15.28 22.88 -17.56
N PHE A 219 16.19 23.85 -17.46
CA PHE A 219 17.35 23.78 -16.59
C PHE A 219 16.97 23.58 -15.14
N VAL A 220 17.67 22.67 -14.43
CA VAL A 220 17.47 22.36 -13.01
C VAL A 220 18.72 22.70 -12.22
N SER A 221 19.86 22.15 -12.59
CA SER A 221 21.13 22.36 -11.89
C SER A 221 22.34 22.12 -12.79
N LEU A 222 23.44 22.73 -12.39
CA LEU A 222 24.79 22.53 -12.92
C LEU A 222 25.71 22.15 -11.78
N GLU A 223 26.56 21.16 -11.97
CA GLU A 223 27.62 20.78 -11.06
C GLU A 223 28.92 20.58 -11.85
N GLU A 224 30.01 21.21 -11.42
CA GLU A 224 31.35 20.98 -11.97
C GLU A 224 32.02 19.83 -11.21
N LEU A 225 32.34 18.76 -11.95
CA LEU A 225 32.89 17.50 -11.41
C LEU A 225 34.41 17.48 -11.40
N GLY A 226 35.08 18.51 -11.95
CA GLY A 226 36.53 18.64 -12.09
C GLY A 226 36.95 18.60 -13.56
N ASP A 227 38.17 19.11 -13.82
CA ASP A 227 38.80 19.19 -15.16
C ASP A 227 37.90 19.82 -16.27
N GLY A 228 37.03 20.77 -15.85
CA GLY A 228 36.08 21.42 -16.76
C GLY A 228 34.88 20.54 -17.17
N LEU A 229 34.73 19.34 -16.60
CA LEU A 229 33.59 18.47 -16.81
C LEU A 229 32.40 18.96 -15.99
N CYS A 230 31.32 19.31 -16.65
CA CYS A 230 30.08 19.74 -16.05
C CYS A 230 29.00 18.68 -16.18
N GLU A 231 28.31 18.40 -15.07
CA GLU A 231 27.01 17.72 -15.08
C GLU A 231 25.90 18.78 -15.21
N VAL A 232 25.09 18.70 -16.25
CA VAL A 232 23.93 19.57 -16.44
C VAL A 232 22.66 18.74 -16.37
N VAL A 233 21.82 19.09 -15.41
CA VAL A 233 20.53 18.43 -15.17
C VAL A 233 19.40 19.30 -15.73
N ASN A 234 18.58 18.71 -16.57
CA ASN A 234 17.41 19.35 -17.16
C ASN A 234 16.15 18.49 -16.92
N HIS A 235 14.97 19.10 -16.88
CA HIS A 235 13.71 18.37 -17.03
C HIS A 235 13.63 17.72 -18.40
N LYS A 236 12.99 16.54 -18.46
CA LYS A 236 12.74 15.87 -19.75
C LYS A 236 11.77 16.71 -20.60
N ARG A 237 12.03 16.78 -21.90
CA ARG A 237 11.16 17.48 -22.87
C ARG A 237 9.78 16.82 -22.99
N SER A 238 9.72 15.50 -22.87
CA SER A 238 8.50 14.71 -22.96
C SER A 238 8.54 13.56 -21.97
N LEU A 239 7.41 13.23 -21.39
CA LEU A 239 7.24 12.12 -20.47
C LEU A 239 6.31 11.08 -21.11
N ALA A 240 6.80 9.85 -21.26
CA ALA A 240 5.95 8.74 -21.65
C ALA A 240 5.26 8.18 -20.39
N MET A 241 3.96 8.42 -20.23
CA MET A 241 3.15 7.93 -19.10
C MET A 241 2.71 6.47 -19.34
N ASN A 242 3.69 5.56 -19.44
CA ASN A 242 3.49 4.13 -19.72
C ASN A 242 3.68 3.25 -18.47
N VAL A 243 3.53 3.81 -17.27
CA VAL A 243 3.53 3.03 -16.03
C VAL A 243 2.11 2.69 -15.62
N PRO A 244 1.91 1.47 -15.13
CA PRO A 244 0.59 0.97 -14.73
C PRO A 244 0.18 1.49 -13.35
N VAL A 245 0.05 2.79 -13.19
CA VAL A 245 -0.21 3.45 -11.90
C VAL A 245 -1.45 2.93 -11.18
N VAL A 246 -2.46 2.49 -11.92
CA VAL A 246 -3.70 1.95 -11.35
C VAL A 246 -3.44 0.64 -10.58
N VAL A 247 -2.52 -0.22 -11.04
CA VAL A 247 -2.18 -1.46 -10.31
C VAL A 247 -1.53 -1.11 -8.98
N GLY A 248 -0.52 -0.25 -8.99
CA GLY A 248 0.12 0.17 -7.74
C GLY A 248 -0.85 0.89 -6.80
N PHE A 249 -1.73 1.73 -7.34
CA PHE A 249 -2.79 2.36 -6.57
C PHE A 249 -3.73 1.31 -5.95
N SER A 250 -4.18 0.31 -6.73
CA SER A 250 -5.04 -0.76 -6.23
C SER A 250 -4.34 -1.60 -5.15
N ILE A 251 -3.05 -1.89 -5.31
CA ILE A 251 -2.26 -2.60 -4.29
C ILE A 251 -2.26 -1.81 -2.97
N LEU A 252 -2.00 -0.49 -3.00
CA LEU A 252 -2.04 0.36 -1.80
C LEU A 252 -3.44 0.38 -1.16
N GLN A 253 -4.49 0.49 -1.97
CA GLN A 253 -5.86 0.48 -1.47
C GLN A 253 -6.24 -0.85 -0.82
N LEU A 254 -5.79 -1.98 -1.39
CA LEU A 254 -6.02 -3.31 -0.83
C LEU A 254 -5.15 -3.57 0.41
N ALA A 255 -3.91 -3.06 0.46
CA ALA A 255 -3.09 -3.09 1.66
C ALA A 255 -3.77 -2.32 2.81
N LYS A 256 -4.25 -1.10 2.53
CA LYS A 256 -5.03 -0.32 3.50
C LYS A 256 -6.27 -1.07 3.97
N LEU A 257 -7.03 -1.67 3.05
CA LEU A 257 -8.18 -2.50 3.39
C LEU A 257 -7.79 -3.64 4.34
N ARG A 258 -6.68 -4.33 4.04
CA ARG A 258 -6.21 -5.44 4.86
C ARG A 258 -5.85 -5.00 6.28
N MET A 259 -5.19 -3.85 6.44
CA MET A 259 -4.86 -3.29 7.74
C MET A 259 -6.12 -2.89 8.54
N LEU A 260 -7.10 -2.25 7.88
CA LEU A 260 -8.39 -1.92 8.48
C LEU A 260 -9.16 -3.19 8.90
N GLN A 261 -9.18 -4.22 8.07
CA GLN A 261 -9.79 -5.50 8.39
C GLN A 261 -9.07 -6.16 9.58
N PHE A 262 -7.74 -6.16 9.60
CA PHE A 262 -6.99 -6.70 10.72
C PHE A 262 -7.34 -6.00 12.03
N TYR A 263 -7.45 -4.67 12.01
CA TYR A 263 -7.84 -3.92 13.21
C TYR A 263 -9.30 -4.21 13.61
N TYR A 264 -10.27 -3.99 12.71
CA TYR A 264 -11.70 -4.02 13.05
C TYR A 264 -12.33 -5.41 13.00
N ASP A 265 -11.87 -6.29 12.11
CA ASP A 265 -12.49 -7.60 11.90
C ASP A 265 -11.75 -8.71 12.65
N CYS A 266 -10.51 -8.44 13.15
CA CYS A 266 -9.76 -9.34 13.99
C CYS A 266 -9.59 -8.77 15.42
N ILE A 267 -8.77 -7.73 15.59
CA ILE A 267 -8.37 -7.29 16.94
C ILE A 267 -9.57 -6.71 17.69
N ASP A 268 -10.21 -5.66 17.19
CA ASP A 268 -11.39 -5.03 17.83
C ASP A 268 -12.55 -6.03 18.05
N ARG A 269 -12.67 -7.02 17.18
CA ARG A 269 -13.70 -8.05 17.28
C ARG A 269 -13.45 -9.03 18.44
N PHE A 270 -12.21 -9.50 18.60
CA PHE A 270 -11.87 -10.62 19.49
C PHE A 270 -11.16 -10.23 20.77
N VAL A 271 -10.57 -9.03 20.85
CA VAL A 271 -9.84 -8.53 22.01
C VAL A 271 -10.55 -7.32 22.61
N ASP A 272 -10.68 -7.26 23.93
CA ASP A 272 -11.25 -6.09 24.60
C ASP A 272 -10.36 -4.86 24.40
N ARG A 273 -10.99 -3.70 24.16
CA ARG A 273 -10.29 -2.44 23.89
C ARG A 273 -9.30 -2.05 25.01
N LYS A 274 -9.59 -2.40 26.26
CA LYS A 274 -8.71 -2.18 27.42
C LYS A 274 -7.43 -3.01 27.41
N ASP A 275 -7.41 -4.12 26.67
CA ASP A 275 -6.33 -5.10 26.66
C ASP A 275 -5.37 -4.94 25.49
N PHE A 276 -5.60 -3.96 24.59
CA PHE A 276 -4.66 -3.61 23.53
C PHE A 276 -4.54 -2.11 23.33
N GLN A 277 -3.38 -1.69 22.83
CA GLN A 277 -3.11 -0.34 22.34
C GLN A 277 -2.39 -0.44 21.01
N TYR A 278 -2.89 0.27 20.02
CA TYR A 278 -2.23 0.42 18.72
C TYR A 278 -1.10 1.44 18.87
N VAL A 279 0.15 1.02 18.63
CA VAL A 279 1.33 1.84 18.90
C VAL A 279 1.85 2.49 17.61
N GLU A 280 2.04 1.67 16.56
CA GLU A 280 2.62 2.13 15.30
C GLU A 280 2.14 1.27 14.13
N MET A 281 2.11 1.84 12.96
CA MET A 281 1.80 1.17 11.70
C MET A 281 2.73 1.64 10.60
N ASP A 282 3.22 0.69 9.81
CA ASP A 282 3.92 0.99 8.56
C ASP A 282 3.35 0.10 7.45
N THR A 283 2.60 0.70 6.54
CA THR A 283 2.01 0.14 5.30
C THR A 283 1.30 -1.21 5.48
N ASP A 284 2.02 -2.27 5.87
CA ASP A 284 1.59 -3.67 6.01
C ASP A 284 1.97 -4.29 7.37
N SER A 285 2.48 -3.48 8.28
CA SER A 285 2.92 -3.89 9.62
C SER A 285 2.19 -3.09 10.70
N ALA A 286 1.80 -3.76 11.77
CA ALA A 286 1.18 -3.17 12.94
C ALA A 286 1.94 -3.57 14.21
N TYR A 287 2.25 -2.58 15.03
CA TYR A 287 2.82 -2.76 16.35
C TYR A 287 1.75 -2.47 17.39
N MET A 288 1.47 -3.44 18.24
CA MET A 288 0.45 -3.33 19.29
C MET A 288 1.02 -3.76 20.64
N ALA A 289 0.69 -3.02 21.68
CA ALA A 289 0.88 -3.45 23.04
C ALA A 289 -0.36 -4.24 23.50
N LEU A 290 -0.15 -5.41 24.10
CA LEU A 290 -1.20 -6.23 24.71
C LEU A 290 -0.95 -6.31 26.22
N SER A 291 -2.02 -6.35 27.03
CA SER A 291 -1.91 -6.48 28.49
C SER A 291 -1.41 -7.85 28.94
N ALA A 292 -1.60 -8.89 28.11
CA ALA A 292 -1.14 -10.27 28.32
C ALA A 292 -0.98 -10.98 26.95
N PRO A 293 -0.47 -12.23 26.89
CA PRO A 293 -0.44 -13.01 25.66
C PRO A 293 -1.81 -13.06 24.97
N LEU A 294 -1.82 -13.04 23.63
CA LEU A 294 -3.03 -12.91 22.82
C LEU A 294 -4.12 -13.91 23.19
N GLU A 295 -3.71 -15.13 23.52
CA GLU A 295 -4.60 -16.22 23.92
C GLU A 295 -5.37 -15.93 25.21
N SER A 296 -4.83 -15.07 26.06
CA SER A 296 -5.37 -14.76 27.40
C SER A 296 -6.24 -13.48 27.39
N VAL A 297 -6.22 -12.71 26.32
CA VAL A 297 -6.94 -11.42 26.21
C VAL A 297 -8.13 -11.50 25.25
N LEU A 298 -8.47 -12.70 24.78
CA LEU A 298 -9.64 -12.90 23.95
C LEU A 298 -10.92 -12.65 24.74
N LYS A 299 -11.90 -12.02 24.10
CA LYS A 299 -13.23 -11.80 24.69
C LYS A 299 -13.88 -13.14 25.06
N PRO A 300 -14.44 -13.29 26.25
CA PRO A 300 -15.09 -14.53 26.69
C PRO A 300 -16.13 -15.03 25.66
N GLY A 301 -16.04 -16.32 25.32
CA GLY A 301 -16.95 -16.96 24.37
C GLY A 301 -16.64 -16.74 22.90
N THR A 302 -15.56 -16.03 22.56
CA THR A 302 -15.13 -15.80 21.17
C THR A 302 -13.90 -16.65 20.78
N GLU A 303 -13.29 -17.36 21.69
CA GLU A 303 -12.04 -18.07 21.54
C GLU A 303 -12.08 -19.07 20.37
N ARG A 304 -13.12 -19.90 20.33
CA ARG A 304 -13.31 -20.86 19.23
C ARG A 304 -13.39 -20.17 17.86
N ALA A 305 -14.21 -19.13 17.76
CA ALA A 305 -14.38 -18.38 16.51
C ALA A 305 -13.09 -17.68 16.09
N PHE A 306 -12.26 -17.22 17.05
CA PHE A 306 -10.95 -16.65 16.79
C PHE A 306 -10.01 -17.72 16.19
N TRP A 307 -9.92 -18.90 16.79
CA TRP A 307 -9.01 -19.96 16.34
C TRP A 307 -9.42 -20.56 14.99
N GLU A 308 -10.71 -20.65 14.69
CA GLU A 308 -11.22 -21.03 13.37
C GLU A 308 -10.79 -20.05 12.28
N GLN A 309 -10.63 -18.77 12.62
CA GLN A 309 -10.22 -17.69 11.70
C GLN A 309 -8.72 -17.35 11.81
N TYR A 310 -7.97 -17.95 12.71
CA TYR A 310 -6.58 -17.58 13.00
C TYR A 310 -5.70 -17.56 11.75
N SER A 311 -5.81 -18.55 10.87
CA SER A 311 -5.01 -18.66 9.65
C SER A 311 -5.29 -17.57 8.61
N LEU A 312 -6.39 -16.82 8.74
CA LEU A 312 -6.68 -15.66 7.90
C LEU A 312 -5.81 -14.45 8.28
N TRP A 313 -5.39 -14.39 9.55
CA TRP A 313 -4.74 -13.21 10.13
C TRP A 313 -3.28 -13.44 10.49
N PHE A 314 -2.94 -14.64 10.90
CA PHE A 314 -1.62 -14.99 11.42
C PHE A 314 -0.97 -16.13 10.63
N PRO A 315 0.37 -16.20 10.59
CA PRO A 315 1.06 -17.31 9.94
C PRO A 315 0.77 -18.62 10.68
N ARG A 316 0.81 -19.73 9.95
CA ARG A 316 0.69 -21.06 10.54
C ARG A 316 1.86 -21.32 11.49
N ARG A 317 1.56 -21.78 12.68
CA ARG A 317 2.53 -22.24 13.67
C ARG A 317 2.36 -23.73 13.88
N ALA A 318 3.47 -24.45 14.13
CA ALA A 318 3.43 -25.82 14.64
C ALA A 318 3.19 -25.78 16.16
N CYS A 319 2.45 -26.74 16.67
CA CYS A 319 2.32 -26.94 18.13
C CYS A 319 3.47 -27.82 18.59
N GLU A 320 4.45 -27.26 19.29
CA GLU A 320 5.62 -27.99 19.82
C GLU A 320 5.24 -29.13 20.74
N ALA A 321 4.12 -29.01 21.47
CA ALA A 321 3.68 -29.97 22.46
C ALA A 321 3.01 -31.24 21.89
N HIS A 322 2.42 -31.15 20.69
CA HIS A 322 1.54 -32.23 20.17
C HIS A 322 1.87 -32.68 18.73
N GLY A 323 2.88 -32.08 18.08
CA GLY A 323 3.23 -32.41 16.68
C GLY A 323 2.13 -32.15 15.64
N SER A 324 1.01 -31.51 16.06
CA SER A 324 -0.10 -31.08 15.21
C SER A 324 0.03 -29.58 14.89
N SER A 325 -0.84 -29.06 14.01
CA SER A 325 -0.89 -27.63 13.80
C SER A 325 -1.29 -26.90 15.08
N PHE A 326 -0.71 -25.70 15.31
CA PHE A 326 -1.04 -24.88 16.49
C PHE A 326 -2.55 -24.60 16.59
N ILE A 327 -3.22 -24.40 15.45
CA ILE A 327 -4.66 -24.16 15.37
C ILE A 327 -5.44 -25.40 15.84
N GLU A 328 -5.09 -26.60 15.34
CA GLU A 328 -5.74 -27.86 15.77
C GLU A 328 -5.56 -28.09 17.28
N CYS A 329 -4.36 -27.82 17.79
CA CYS A 329 -4.07 -27.91 19.22
C CYS A 329 -4.93 -26.93 20.04
N MET A 330 -5.11 -25.71 19.57
CA MET A 330 -5.93 -24.70 20.24
C MET A 330 -7.43 -25.03 20.15
N LEU A 331 -7.91 -25.53 19.02
CA LEU A 331 -9.31 -25.96 18.85
C LEU A 331 -9.67 -27.20 19.65
N ALA A 332 -8.69 -28.07 19.92
CA ALA A 332 -8.89 -29.29 20.71
C ALA A 332 -8.89 -29.06 22.22
N ARG A 333 -8.53 -27.87 22.72
CA ARG A 333 -8.62 -27.51 24.15
C ARG A 333 -10.09 -27.40 24.54
N GLU A 334 -10.57 -28.34 25.36
CA GLU A 334 -11.89 -28.29 25.99
C GLU A 334 -11.76 -27.92 27.46
N PRO A 335 -12.77 -27.20 28.02
CA PRO A 335 -13.96 -26.63 27.39
C PRO A 335 -13.75 -25.15 27.03
N TRP A 336 -14.22 -24.77 25.87
CA TRP A 336 -14.45 -23.36 25.50
C TRP A 336 -15.74 -22.91 26.22
N VAL A 337 -15.66 -22.58 27.50
CA VAL A 337 -16.80 -22.11 28.29
C VAL A 337 -16.72 -20.60 28.45
#